data_5631fd63de6d83cacd0ccaa6ae39d0f0
#
_entry.id   5631fd63de6d83cacd0ccaa6ae39d0f0
#
_cell.length_a   1.000
_cell.length_b   1.000
_cell.length_c   1.000
_cell.angle_alpha   90.00
_cell.angle_beta   90.00
_cell.angle_gamma   90.00
#
_symmetry.space_group_name_H-M   'P 1'
#
loop_
_entity.id
_entity.type
_entity.pdbx_description
1 polymer ?
#
loop_
_entity_poly.entity_id
_entity_poly.type
_entity_poly.pdbx_seq_one_letter_code
_entity_poly.pdbx_strand_id
1 'polypeptide(L)'
;GKFICFVDDDDGVDEEYIKTIIDVIENNNKLDCIGFSGMYYVNGKPRMLFKHANKYGGHYKDSSGVQHRPANHLNPVKTKIAQKVGFPEKNFGEDSDYCDRLFDTGLLKDEVILDKVMYHYYWASEVSRTH
;
A
#
# COMPACT_ATOMS: atom_id res chain seq x y z
N GLY A 1 -10.29 -14.09 -2.89
CA GLY A 1 -10.97 -13.64 -1.71
C GLY A 1 -11.67 -12.29 -1.89
N LYS A 2 -12.20 -11.78 -0.82
CA LYS A 2 -12.94 -10.52 -0.85
C LYS A 2 -12.05 -9.29 -0.95
N PHE A 3 -10.83 -9.39 -0.49
CA PHE A 3 -9.83 -8.31 -0.54
C PHE A 3 -8.55 -8.85 -1.12
N ILE A 4 -7.81 -7.97 -1.77
CA ILE A 4 -6.52 -8.31 -2.38
C ILE A 4 -5.50 -7.21 -2.07
N CYS A 5 -4.27 -7.61 -1.81
CA CYS A 5 -3.12 -6.72 -1.76
C CYS A 5 -1.89 -7.52 -2.20
N PHE A 6 -0.84 -6.81 -2.54
CA PHE A 6 0.39 -7.42 -3.03
C PHE A 6 1.54 -7.08 -2.08
N VAL A 7 2.47 -8.02 -1.96
CA VAL A 7 3.73 -7.79 -1.26
C VAL A 7 4.83 -8.09 -2.26
N ASP A 8 5.70 -7.12 -2.48
CA ASP A 8 6.80 -7.29 -3.43
C ASP A 8 7.84 -8.27 -2.87
N ASP A 9 8.48 -9.03 -3.74
CA ASP A 9 9.39 -10.12 -3.35
C ASP A 9 10.51 -9.70 -2.40
N ASP A 10 11.00 -8.47 -2.55
CA ASP A 10 12.12 -7.96 -1.78
C ASP A 10 11.71 -7.30 -0.47
N ASP A 11 10.41 -7.21 -0.21
CA ASP A 11 9.89 -6.46 0.93
C ASP A 11 9.44 -7.38 2.05
N GLY A 12 9.10 -6.77 3.17
CA GLY A 12 8.60 -7.49 4.33
C GLY A 12 7.34 -6.84 4.88
N VAL A 13 6.67 -7.57 5.78
CA VAL A 13 5.48 -7.08 6.44
C VAL A 13 5.60 -7.37 7.93
N ASP A 14 4.83 -6.61 8.72
CA ASP A 14 4.72 -6.86 10.16
C ASP A 14 4.25 -8.29 10.40
N GLU A 15 4.74 -8.94 11.48
CA GLU A 15 4.38 -10.33 11.76
C GLU A 15 2.90 -10.56 12.00
N GLU A 16 2.17 -9.52 12.42
CA GLU A 16 0.72 -9.60 12.60
C GLU A 16 -0.05 -9.02 11.41
N TYR A 17 0.61 -8.86 10.27
CA TYR A 17 0.06 -8.21 9.08
C TYR A 17 -1.27 -8.82 8.65
N ILE A 18 -1.29 -10.13 8.43
CA ILE A 18 -2.49 -10.83 7.94
C ILE A 18 -3.61 -10.79 8.99
N LYS A 19 -3.26 -11.05 10.25
CA LYS A 19 -4.25 -11.05 11.33
C LYS A 19 -4.92 -9.68 11.48
N THR A 20 -4.13 -8.61 11.44
CA THR A 20 -4.64 -7.25 11.58
C THR A 20 -5.59 -6.92 10.43
N ILE A 21 -5.21 -7.26 9.21
CA ILE A 21 -6.04 -7.02 8.03
C ILE A 21 -7.37 -7.78 8.13
N ILE A 22 -7.31 -9.06 8.50
CA ILE A 22 -8.51 -9.88 8.64
C ILE A 22 -9.44 -9.30 9.70
N ASP A 23 -8.90 -8.90 10.84
CA ASP A 23 -9.69 -8.31 11.92
C ASP A 23 -10.42 -7.04 11.45
N VAL A 24 -9.75 -6.19 10.70
CA VAL A 24 -10.36 -4.98 10.15
C VAL A 24 -11.49 -5.32 9.18
N ILE A 25 -11.25 -6.26 8.29
CA ILE A 25 -12.26 -6.70 7.31
C ILE A 25 -13.49 -7.26 8.00
N GLU A 26 -13.31 -8.13 9.00
CA GLU A 26 -14.40 -8.78 9.69
C GLU A 26 -15.25 -7.79 10.50
N ASN A 27 -14.66 -6.70 10.96
CA ASN A 27 -15.35 -5.72 11.79
C ASN A 27 -15.94 -4.54 11.00
N ASN A 28 -15.82 -4.54 9.67
CA ASN A 28 -16.25 -3.43 8.82
C ASN A 28 -16.94 -3.94 7.56
N ASN A 29 -18.23 -4.16 7.64
CA ASN A 29 -19.01 -4.79 6.55
C ASN A 29 -18.98 -4.03 5.22
N LYS A 30 -18.79 -2.71 5.28
CA LYS A 30 -18.82 -1.86 4.08
C LYS A 30 -17.44 -1.44 3.61
N LEU A 31 -16.42 -2.03 4.15
CA LEU A 31 -15.04 -1.64 3.88
C LEU A 31 -14.69 -1.80 2.40
N ASP A 32 -14.03 -0.80 1.83
CA ASP A 32 -13.54 -0.82 0.45
C ASP A 32 -12.02 -0.96 0.39
N CYS A 33 -11.30 -0.33 1.31
CA CYS A 33 -9.84 -0.43 1.36
C CYS A 33 -9.31 -0.14 2.76
N ILE A 34 -8.04 -0.51 2.97
CA ILE A 34 -7.34 -0.26 4.22
C ILE A 34 -6.10 0.58 3.92
N GLY A 35 -6.03 1.76 4.54
CA GLY A 35 -4.84 2.59 4.52
C GLY A 35 -3.88 2.17 5.63
N PHE A 36 -2.61 2.40 5.45
CA PHE A 36 -1.62 2.02 6.45
C PHE A 36 -0.33 2.80 6.28
N SER A 37 0.55 2.66 7.27
CA SER A 37 1.89 3.23 7.24
C SER A 37 2.91 2.16 6.92
N GLY A 38 4.02 2.58 6.33
CA GLY A 38 5.15 1.71 6.06
C GLY A 38 6.45 2.45 6.30
N MET A 39 7.52 1.71 6.37
CA MET A 39 8.86 2.27 6.54
C MET A 39 9.70 1.92 5.32
N TYR A 40 10.38 2.94 4.80
CA TYR A 40 11.31 2.80 3.70
C TYR A 40 12.72 2.66 4.28
N TYR A 41 13.38 1.55 3.98
CA TYR A 41 14.74 1.26 4.45
C TYR A 41 15.72 1.41 3.29
N VAL A 42 16.87 1.97 3.58
CA VAL A 42 17.97 2.06 2.61
C VAL A 42 19.18 1.37 3.23
N ASN A 43 19.64 0.31 2.58
CA ASN A 43 20.76 -0.49 3.04
C ASN A 43 20.60 -0.94 4.50
N GLY A 44 19.39 -1.37 4.85
CA GLY A 44 19.07 -1.89 6.17
C GLY A 44 18.76 -0.84 7.24
N LYS A 45 18.80 0.45 6.89
CA LYS A 45 18.54 1.52 7.86
C LYS A 45 17.23 2.23 7.53
N PRO A 46 16.37 2.48 8.55
CA PRO A 46 15.12 3.21 8.31
C PRO A 46 15.42 4.63 7.86
N ARG A 47 14.77 5.07 6.79
CA ARG A 47 15.01 6.38 6.19
C ARG A 47 13.80 7.26 6.17
N MET A 48 12.63 6.70 5.89
CA MET A 48 11.43 7.52 5.67
C MET A 48 10.19 6.71 5.99
N LEU A 49 9.29 7.35 6.74
CA LEU A 49 7.95 6.83 6.94
C LEU A 49 7.10 7.20 5.73
N PHE A 50 6.27 6.28 5.28
CA PHE A 50 5.29 6.59 4.24
C PHE A 50 3.90 6.16 4.70
N LYS A 51 2.89 6.84 4.17
CA LYS A 51 1.49 6.55 4.46
C LYS A 51 0.72 6.43 3.16
N HIS A 52 0.03 5.33 3.00
CA HIS A 52 -0.77 5.05 1.82
C HIS A 52 -2.23 4.94 2.22
N ALA A 53 -3.06 5.84 1.74
CA ALA A 53 -4.50 5.78 1.97
C ALA A 53 -5.21 6.61 0.90
N ASN A 54 -6.39 6.16 0.53
CA ASN A 54 -7.17 6.84 -0.51
C ASN A 54 -7.46 8.30 -0.15
N LYS A 55 -7.66 8.58 1.14
CA LYS A 55 -8.00 9.93 1.59
C LYS A 55 -6.92 10.98 1.28
N TYR A 56 -5.67 10.57 1.09
CA TYR A 56 -4.60 11.54 0.83
C TYR A 56 -4.66 12.15 -0.56
N GLY A 57 -5.26 11.43 -1.52
CA GLY A 57 -5.61 11.98 -2.82
C GLY A 57 -4.47 12.28 -3.77
N GLY A 58 -3.24 12.29 -3.33
CA GLY A 58 -2.10 12.63 -4.17
C GLY A 58 -0.80 12.19 -3.55
N HIS A 59 0.29 12.51 -4.24
CA HIS A 59 1.65 12.18 -3.79
C HIS A 59 2.31 13.44 -3.23
N TYR A 60 2.62 13.47 -1.94
CA TYR A 60 3.27 14.63 -1.34
C TYR A 60 4.06 14.22 -0.10
N LYS A 61 5.01 15.08 0.31
CA LYS A 61 5.69 14.98 1.59
C LYS A 61 5.17 16.08 2.51
N ASP A 62 4.93 15.74 3.76
CA ASP A 62 4.54 16.75 4.74
C ASP A 62 5.79 17.43 5.32
N SER A 63 5.58 18.39 6.22
CA SER A 63 6.68 19.18 6.80
C SER A 63 7.64 18.34 7.65
N SER A 64 7.22 17.19 8.12
CA SER A 64 8.07 16.27 8.89
C SER A 64 8.80 15.26 8.02
N GLY A 65 8.61 15.29 6.70
CA GLY A 65 9.26 14.38 5.75
C GLY A 65 8.52 13.08 5.53
N VAL A 66 7.32 12.91 6.05
CA VAL A 66 6.50 11.72 5.81
C VAL A 66 5.88 11.79 4.43
N GLN A 67 6.08 10.74 3.63
CA GLN A 67 5.52 10.66 2.29
C GLN A 67 4.08 10.15 2.34
N HIS A 68 3.17 10.84 1.67
CA HIS A 68 1.76 10.47 1.57
C HIS A 68 1.43 10.11 0.14
N ARG A 69 0.66 9.05 -0.05
CA ARG A 69 0.26 8.56 -1.37
C ARG A 69 -1.17 8.02 -1.30
N PRO A 70 -1.90 8.00 -2.42
CA PRO A 70 -3.19 7.31 -2.45
C PRO A 70 -2.97 5.79 -2.37
N ALA A 71 -4.05 5.05 -2.18
CA ALA A 71 -3.98 3.59 -2.12
C ALA A 71 -3.41 3.02 -3.42
N ASN A 72 -2.56 2.02 -3.31
CA ASN A 72 -1.95 1.35 -4.45
C ASN A 72 -2.00 -0.17 -4.26
N HIS A 73 -1.19 -0.91 -5.03
CA HIS A 73 -1.19 -2.37 -4.99
C HIS A 73 -0.80 -2.97 -3.63
N LEU A 74 -0.10 -2.20 -2.79
CA LEU A 74 0.28 -2.66 -1.45
C LEU A 74 -0.89 -2.62 -0.47
N ASN A 75 -1.88 -1.78 -0.73
CA ASN A 75 -3.03 -1.62 0.16
C ASN A 75 -4.05 -2.72 -0.08
N PRO A 76 -4.64 -3.29 1.00
CA PRO A 76 -5.79 -4.17 0.83
C PRO A 76 -6.96 -3.38 0.22
N VAL A 77 -7.47 -3.87 -0.89
CA VAL A 77 -8.57 -3.26 -1.64
C VAL A 77 -9.59 -4.36 -1.93
N LYS A 78 -10.87 -4.00 -1.87
CA LYS A 78 -11.93 -4.91 -2.23
C LYS A 78 -11.68 -5.53 -3.60
N THR A 79 -11.64 -6.85 -3.69
CA THR A 79 -11.27 -7.56 -4.91
C THR A 79 -12.10 -7.12 -6.11
N LYS A 80 -13.39 -6.91 -5.93
CA LYS A 80 -14.27 -6.47 -7.04
C LYS A 80 -13.84 -5.13 -7.60
N ILE A 81 -13.38 -4.21 -6.76
CA ILE A 81 -12.90 -2.90 -7.21
C ILE A 81 -11.57 -3.05 -7.95
N ALA A 82 -10.66 -3.83 -7.39
CA ALA A 82 -9.37 -4.08 -8.03
C ALA A 82 -9.53 -4.76 -9.39
N GLN A 83 -10.46 -5.70 -9.50
CA GLN A 83 -10.75 -6.37 -10.79
C GLN A 83 -11.32 -5.41 -11.82
N LYS A 84 -12.17 -4.49 -11.38
CA LYS A 84 -12.76 -3.49 -12.28
C LYS A 84 -11.71 -2.54 -12.84
N VAL A 85 -10.73 -2.19 -12.04
CA VAL A 85 -9.60 -1.35 -12.43
C VAL A 85 -8.60 -2.11 -13.30
N GLY A 86 -8.43 -3.40 -13.04
CA GLY A 86 -7.39 -4.23 -13.64
C GLY A 86 -6.15 -4.25 -12.76
N PHE A 87 -5.66 -5.44 -12.43
CA PHE A 87 -4.50 -5.59 -11.56
C PHE A 87 -3.24 -5.02 -12.19
N PRO A 88 -2.26 -4.56 -11.39
CA PRO A 88 -1.00 -4.11 -11.95
C PRO A 88 -0.29 -5.29 -12.63
N GLU A 89 0.29 -5.03 -13.80
CA GLU A 89 1.11 -5.99 -14.49
C GLU A 89 2.55 -5.90 -13.97
N LYS A 90 3.37 -6.89 -14.31
CA LYS A 90 4.75 -6.94 -13.84
C LYS A 90 5.68 -5.97 -14.59
N ASN A 91 5.15 -5.16 -15.47
CA ASN A 91 5.94 -4.22 -16.24
C ASN A 91 6.29 -2.99 -15.43
N PHE A 92 7.41 -2.40 -15.76
CA PHE A 92 7.89 -1.20 -15.10
C PHE A 92 6.89 -0.05 -15.25
N GLY A 93 6.59 0.60 -14.13
CA GLY A 93 5.66 1.75 -14.11
C GLY A 93 4.19 1.40 -13.94
N GLU A 94 3.84 0.13 -14.00
CA GLU A 94 2.44 -0.31 -13.91
C GLU A 94 1.81 -0.07 -12.54
N ASP A 95 2.61 -0.07 -11.48
CA ASP A 95 2.11 0.18 -10.12
C ASP A 95 1.55 1.58 -9.98
N SER A 96 2.23 2.59 -10.55
CA SER A 96 1.76 3.97 -10.51
C SER A 96 0.48 4.13 -11.34
N ASP A 97 0.39 3.46 -12.48
CA ASP A 97 -0.79 3.47 -13.31
C ASP A 97 -1.99 2.84 -12.59
N TYR A 98 -1.77 1.71 -11.95
CA TYR A 98 -2.80 1.06 -11.14
C TYR A 98 -3.29 1.99 -10.02
N CYS A 99 -2.36 2.63 -9.33
CA CYS A 99 -2.68 3.58 -8.26
C CYS A 99 -3.58 4.71 -8.76
N ASP A 100 -3.22 5.31 -9.88
CA ASP A 100 -3.98 6.42 -10.47
C ASP A 100 -5.37 5.97 -10.93
N ARG A 101 -5.45 4.84 -11.60
CA ARG A 101 -6.74 4.30 -12.06
C ARG A 101 -7.64 3.96 -10.89
N LEU A 102 -7.08 3.39 -9.84
CA LEU A 102 -7.81 3.02 -8.63
C LEU A 102 -8.40 4.27 -7.96
N PHE A 103 -7.60 5.30 -7.80
CA PHE A 103 -8.06 6.56 -7.21
C PHE A 103 -9.15 7.22 -8.06
N ASP A 104 -8.97 7.21 -9.37
CA ASP A 104 -9.89 7.87 -10.31
C ASP A 104 -11.27 7.22 -10.35
N THR A 105 -11.42 5.98 -9.90
CA THR A 105 -12.74 5.34 -9.86
C THR A 105 -13.69 6.03 -8.88
N GLY A 106 -13.18 6.65 -7.83
CA GLY A 106 -13.99 7.18 -6.74
C GLY A 106 -14.72 6.11 -5.94
N LEU A 107 -14.37 4.84 -6.10
CA LEU A 107 -15.05 3.71 -5.44
C LEU A 107 -14.51 3.38 -4.06
N LEU A 108 -13.34 3.88 -3.69
CA LEU A 108 -12.73 3.62 -2.37
C LEU A 108 -13.31 4.58 -1.32
N LYS A 109 -14.58 4.39 -0.99
CA LYS A 109 -15.33 5.31 -0.14
C LYS A 109 -15.21 5.01 1.35
N ASP A 110 -15.27 3.73 1.70
CA ASP A 110 -15.21 3.29 3.08
C ASP A 110 -13.82 2.75 3.39
N GLU A 111 -13.02 3.54 4.08
CA GLU A 111 -11.62 3.24 4.36
C GLU A 111 -11.35 3.25 5.85
N VAL A 112 -10.63 2.24 6.32
CA VAL A 112 -10.04 2.23 7.66
C VAL A 112 -8.55 2.49 7.49
N ILE A 113 -8.02 3.42 8.27
CA ILE A 113 -6.59 3.75 8.23
C ILE A 113 -5.94 3.24 9.50
N LEU A 114 -4.97 2.35 9.34
CA LEU A 114 -4.20 1.79 10.44
C LEU A 114 -3.03 2.73 10.75
N ASP A 115 -2.94 3.18 11.98
CA ASP A 115 -1.85 4.05 12.42
C ASP A 115 -0.71 3.20 12.96
N LYS A 116 -0.21 2.32 12.11
CA LYS A 116 0.83 1.36 12.45
C LYS A 116 1.67 1.07 11.22
N VAL A 117 2.98 0.86 11.42
CA VAL A 117 3.86 0.43 10.33
C VAL A 117 3.57 -1.04 10.04
N MET A 118 2.95 -1.29 8.89
CA MET A 118 2.54 -2.62 8.46
C MET A 118 3.45 -3.20 7.38
N TYR A 119 4.14 -2.35 6.66
CA TYR A 119 4.91 -2.73 5.47
C TYR A 119 6.33 -2.19 5.56
N HIS A 120 7.29 -3.01 5.16
CA HIS A 120 8.71 -2.67 5.15
C HIS A 120 9.21 -2.73 3.72
N TYR A 121 9.50 -1.57 3.15
CA TYR A 121 10.04 -1.44 1.80
C TYR A 121 11.56 -1.39 1.90
N TYR A 122 12.22 -2.44 1.40
CA TYR A 122 13.68 -2.53 1.47
C TYR A 122 14.30 -2.12 0.15
N TRP A 123 15.17 -1.15 0.21
CA TRP A 123 15.96 -0.72 -0.92
C TRP A 123 17.44 -0.89 -0.59
N ALA A 124 18.20 -1.44 -1.52
CA ALA A 124 19.63 -1.61 -1.38
C ALA A 124 20.35 -0.84 -2.46
N SER A 125 21.66 -0.58 -2.23
CA SER A 125 22.45 0.06 -3.25
C SER A 125 22.46 -0.79 -4.51
N GLU A 126 22.80 -0.17 -5.64
CA GLU A 126 22.81 -0.82 -6.94
C GLU A 126 23.65 -2.11 -6.93
N VAL A 127 24.77 -2.10 -6.24
CA VAL A 127 25.65 -3.27 -6.12
C VAL A 127 24.92 -4.44 -5.45
N SER A 128 24.13 -4.16 -4.43
CA SER A 128 23.38 -5.21 -3.72
C SER A 128 22.19 -5.72 -4.54
N ARG A 129 21.70 -4.96 -5.49
CA ARG A 129 20.51 -5.32 -6.26
C ARG A 129 20.79 -6.00 -7.59
N THR A 130 22.01 -6.09 -7.98
CA THR A 130 22.39 -6.64 -9.28
C THR A 130 22.69 -8.14 -9.29
N HIS A 131 22.39 -8.81 -8.23
CA HIS A 131 22.61 -10.26 -8.13
C HIS A 131 21.45 -11.07 -8.66
#